data_b606c896ee68b1378fce37b7a9665982
#
_entry.id   b606c896ee68b1378fce37b7a9665982
#
_cell.length_a   1.000
_cell.length_b   1.000
_cell.length_c   1.000
_cell.angle_alpha   90.00
_cell.angle_beta   90.00
_cell.angle_gamma   90.00
#
_symmetry.space_group_name_H-M   'P 1'
#
loop_
_entity.id
_entity.type
_entity.pdbx_description
1 polymer ?
#
loop_
_entity_poly.entity_id
_entity_poly.type
_entity_poly.pdbx_seq_one_letter_code
_entity_poly.pdbx_strand_id
1 'polypeptide(L)'
;SRVKFELFIFIFFLILQIIFWYKTESIKPNLGIVPEVPTISTVKAFSFGDEEFYFRYKGFRIQNTGDTFGRFSPLKDYDYSKLYEWFKLFDKLNNKSNYIPSLAAYYYSMTQNEKDVIYIINYLVEHADKNPSEKWWWYYQAMTLANNVYKDNELAISIAKKLKDSSPENAPLWTKQMLAILLANQGQNCEALRVITGIIDEYD
;
A
#
# COMPACT_ATOMS: atom_id res chain seq x y z
N SER A 1 -48.04 -40.48 5.36
CA SER A 1 -48.20 -39.12 5.96
C SER A 1 -46.93 -38.60 6.65
N ARG A 2 -46.18 -39.46 7.36
CA ARG A 2 -44.93 -39.08 8.06
C ARG A 2 -43.84 -38.57 7.10
N VAL A 3 -43.60 -39.30 6.02
CA VAL A 3 -42.61 -38.95 4.97
C VAL A 3 -42.91 -37.57 4.33
N LYS A 4 -44.19 -37.26 4.09
CA LYS A 4 -44.60 -35.97 3.53
C LYS A 4 -44.29 -34.80 4.50
N PHE A 5 -44.45 -35.03 5.79
CA PHE A 5 -44.15 -34.04 6.82
C PHE A 5 -42.62 -33.79 6.94
N GLU A 6 -41.84 -34.89 6.94
CA GLU A 6 -40.37 -34.80 6.97
C GLU A 6 -39.84 -34.10 5.71
N LEU A 7 -40.39 -34.39 4.54
CA LEU A 7 -40.04 -33.71 3.29
C LEU A 7 -40.41 -32.22 3.33
N PHE A 8 -41.56 -31.87 3.88
CA PHE A 8 -41.94 -30.46 4.04
C PHE A 8 -40.96 -29.68 4.95
N ILE A 9 -40.56 -30.25 6.09
CA ILE A 9 -39.58 -29.68 6.99
C ILE A 9 -38.24 -29.50 6.29
N PHE A 10 -37.78 -30.52 5.54
CA PHE A 10 -36.53 -30.43 4.79
C PHE A 10 -36.56 -29.29 3.76
N ILE A 11 -37.61 -29.19 2.97
CA ILE A 11 -37.79 -28.14 1.95
C ILE A 11 -37.82 -26.76 2.61
N PHE A 12 -38.52 -26.61 3.73
CA PHE A 12 -38.60 -25.36 4.49
C PHE A 12 -37.21 -24.89 4.93
N PHE A 13 -36.42 -25.76 5.56
CA PHE A 13 -35.05 -25.41 5.99
C PHE A 13 -34.11 -25.17 4.81
N LEU A 14 -34.26 -25.90 3.73
CA LEU A 14 -33.49 -25.67 2.50
C LEU A 14 -33.75 -24.27 1.93
N ILE A 15 -35.01 -23.85 1.87
CA ILE A 15 -35.37 -22.49 1.43
C ILE A 15 -34.77 -21.44 2.36
N LEU A 16 -34.85 -21.64 3.67
CA LEU A 16 -34.23 -20.72 4.64
C LEU A 16 -32.70 -20.63 4.45
N GLN A 17 -32.05 -21.76 4.19
CA GLN A 17 -30.62 -21.82 3.92
C GLN A 17 -30.26 -21.02 2.65
N ILE A 18 -31.02 -21.17 1.57
CA ILE A 18 -30.80 -20.46 0.31
C ILE A 18 -30.99 -18.94 0.52
N ILE A 19 -32.06 -18.55 1.23
CA ILE A 19 -32.29 -17.13 1.55
C ILE A 19 -31.16 -16.54 2.40
N PHE A 20 -30.70 -17.29 3.39
CA PHE A 20 -29.58 -16.89 4.24
C PHE A 20 -28.32 -16.72 3.41
N TRP A 21 -27.98 -17.73 2.58
CA TRP A 21 -26.82 -17.66 1.70
C TRP A 21 -26.88 -16.45 0.77
N TYR A 22 -27.99 -16.23 0.11
CA TYR A 22 -28.18 -15.10 -0.80
C TYR A 22 -28.01 -13.74 -0.10
N LYS A 23 -28.52 -13.61 1.13
CA LYS A 23 -28.35 -12.36 1.92
C LYS A 23 -26.96 -12.15 2.47
N THR A 24 -26.19 -13.21 2.68
CA THR A 24 -24.86 -13.16 3.31
C THR A 24 -23.71 -13.30 2.31
N GLU A 25 -23.99 -13.61 1.05
CA GLU A 25 -22.98 -13.77 -0.01
C GLU A 25 -22.06 -12.55 -0.15
N SER A 26 -22.62 -11.35 -0.01
CA SER A 26 -21.85 -10.10 -0.07
C SER A 26 -21.07 -9.77 1.20
N ILE A 27 -21.35 -10.46 2.31
CA ILE A 27 -20.69 -10.23 3.58
C ILE A 27 -19.37 -10.98 3.56
N LYS A 28 -18.27 -10.24 3.30
CA LYS A 28 -16.93 -10.81 3.43
C LYS A 28 -16.62 -11.02 4.92
N PRO A 29 -16.24 -12.24 5.34
CA PRO A 29 -15.82 -12.45 6.71
C PRO A 29 -14.59 -11.60 7.01
N ASN A 30 -14.59 -10.91 8.13
CA ASN A 30 -13.37 -10.27 8.62
C ASN A 30 -12.45 -11.38 9.13
N LEU A 31 -11.50 -11.78 8.29
CA LEU A 31 -10.56 -12.87 8.61
C LEU A 31 -9.52 -12.45 9.68
N GLY A 32 -9.51 -11.19 10.09
CA GLY A 32 -8.55 -10.69 11.07
C GLY A 32 -7.08 -10.86 10.62
N ILE A 33 -6.84 -10.93 9.28
CA ILE A 33 -5.52 -11.20 8.70
C ILE A 33 -4.51 -10.17 9.18
N VAL A 34 -4.87 -8.89 9.08
CA VAL A 34 -4.04 -7.80 9.58
C VAL A 34 -4.43 -7.51 11.03
N PRO A 35 -3.52 -7.67 12.00
CA PRO A 35 -3.83 -7.45 13.40
C PRO A 35 -4.11 -5.97 13.70
N GLU A 36 -4.78 -5.70 14.81
CA GLU A 36 -5.01 -4.33 15.30
C GLU A 36 -3.69 -3.62 15.58
N VAL A 37 -3.64 -2.32 15.24
CA VAL A 37 -2.44 -1.50 15.42
C VAL A 37 -2.35 -1.03 16.87
N PRO A 38 -1.28 -1.34 17.57
CA PRO A 38 -1.13 -0.92 18.97
C PRO A 38 -0.82 0.57 19.07
N THR A 39 -1.14 1.15 20.22
CA THR A 39 -0.70 2.52 20.53
C THR A 39 0.80 2.58 20.80
N ILE A 40 1.42 3.76 20.66
CA ILE A 40 2.84 3.95 21.00
C ILE A 40 3.13 3.61 22.47
N SER A 41 2.20 3.88 23.40
CA SER A 41 2.35 3.49 24.80
C SER A 41 2.39 1.98 24.99
N THR A 42 1.55 1.25 24.23
CA THR A 42 1.58 -0.21 24.21
C THR A 42 2.91 -0.74 23.65
N VAL A 43 3.41 -0.13 22.56
CA VAL A 43 4.71 -0.49 21.99
C VAL A 43 5.82 -0.33 23.02
N LYS A 44 5.89 0.82 23.69
CA LYS A 44 6.89 1.08 24.73
C LYS A 44 6.83 0.09 25.88
N ALA A 45 5.63 -0.30 26.31
CA ALA A 45 5.45 -1.29 27.35
C ALA A 45 5.95 -2.69 26.94
N PHE A 46 5.69 -3.10 25.69
CA PHE A 46 6.06 -4.43 25.17
C PHE A 46 7.46 -4.52 24.59
N SER A 47 8.11 -3.39 24.29
CA SER A 47 9.48 -3.37 23.79
C SER A 47 10.53 -3.53 24.90
N PHE A 48 10.14 -3.39 26.17
CA PHE A 48 11.06 -3.40 27.32
C PHE A 48 12.28 -2.46 27.12
N GLY A 49 12.08 -1.35 26.41
CA GLY A 49 13.13 -0.38 26.10
C GLY A 49 13.92 -0.66 24.81
N ASP A 50 13.65 -1.76 24.11
CA ASP A 50 14.25 -2.08 22.82
C ASP A 50 13.20 -1.94 21.70
N GLU A 51 12.99 -0.68 21.27
CA GLU A 51 12.06 -0.37 20.19
C GLU A 51 12.53 -0.92 18.83
N GLU A 52 13.84 -1.07 18.62
CA GLU A 52 14.41 -1.64 17.39
C GLU A 52 14.11 -3.15 17.28
N PHE A 53 14.25 -3.90 18.37
CA PHE A 53 13.83 -5.30 18.40
C PHE A 53 12.33 -5.43 18.13
N TYR A 54 11.51 -4.59 18.75
CA TYR A 54 10.06 -4.58 18.52
C TYR A 54 9.74 -4.30 17.04
N PHE A 55 10.40 -3.30 16.43
CA PHE A 55 10.27 -2.97 15.02
C PHE A 55 10.57 -4.17 14.13
N ARG A 56 11.71 -4.84 14.33
CA ARG A 56 12.12 -6.01 13.53
C ARG A 56 11.17 -7.19 13.71
N TYR A 57 10.86 -7.52 14.96
CA TYR A 57 9.96 -8.63 15.27
C TYR A 57 8.56 -8.42 14.68
N LYS A 58 7.97 -7.26 14.88
CA LYS A 58 6.64 -6.95 14.36
C LYS A 58 6.64 -6.77 12.86
N GLY A 59 7.67 -6.17 12.27
CA GLY A 59 7.84 -6.09 10.83
C GLY A 59 7.86 -7.46 10.17
N PHE A 60 8.62 -8.40 10.72
CA PHE A 60 8.63 -9.79 10.27
C PHE A 60 7.25 -10.46 10.44
N ARG A 61 6.54 -10.21 11.54
CA ARG A 61 5.18 -10.72 11.76
C ARG A 61 4.18 -10.16 10.75
N ILE A 62 4.27 -8.88 10.40
CA ILE A 62 3.42 -8.26 9.37
C ILE A 62 3.76 -8.84 8.00
N GLN A 63 5.05 -9.01 7.65
CA GLN A 63 5.45 -9.64 6.39
C GLN A 63 4.84 -11.03 6.20
N ASN A 64 4.72 -11.81 7.27
CA ASN A 64 4.18 -13.17 7.24
C ASN A 64 2.71 -13.25 7.68
N THR A 65 2.03 -12.10 7.77
CA THR A 65 0.60 -12.11 8.08
C THR A 65 -0.17 -12.76 6.93
N GLY A 66 -1.22 -13.50 7.26
CA GLY A 66 -2.00 -14.25 6.26
C GLY A 66 -1.43 -15.63 5.91
N ASP A 67 -0.20 -15.95 6.33
CA ASP A 67 0.32 -17.33 6.32
C ASP A 67 0.04 -17.97 7.70
N THR A 68 -0.99 -18.78 7.76
CA THR A 68 -1.39 -19.44 9.01
C THR A 68 -1.57 -20.93 8.74
N PHE A 69 -0.74 -21.76 9.38
CA PHE A 69 -0.80 -23.22 9.28
C PHE A 69 -0.81 -23.76 7.84
N GLY A 70 0.01 -23.16 6.95
CA GLY A 70 0.11 -23.55 5.54
C GLY A 70 -1.07 -23.11 4.67
N ARG A 71 -1.90 -22.19 5.16
CA ARG A 71 -2.92 -21.51 4.36
C ARG A 71 -2.46 -20.11 4.04
N PHE A 72 -2.43 -19.78 2.75
CA PHE A 72 -2.09 -18.44 2.28
C PHE A 72 -3.38 -17.65 1.99
N SER A 73 -3.51 -16.51 2.63
CA SER A 73 -4.58 -15.57 2.31
C SER A 73 -4.12 -14.67 1.15
N PRO A 74 -4.93 -14.51 0.08
CA PRO A 74 -4.57 -13.62 -1.01
C PRO A 74 -4.55 -12.17 -0.55
N LEU A 75 -3.63 -11.36 -1.09
CA LEU A 75 -3.42 -9.96 -0.70
C LEU A 75 -4.69 -9.11 -0.83
N LYS A 76 -5.59 -9.42 -1.74
CA LYS A 76 -6.88 -8.72 -1.91
C LYS A 76 -7.82 -8.79 -0.70
N ASP A 77 -7.59 -9.76 0.21
CA ASP A 77 -8.41 -9.97 1.41
C ASP A 77 -7.84 -9.26 2.66
N TYR A 78 -6.69 -8.59 2.50
CA TYR A 78 -6.06 -7.83 3.59
C TYR A 78 -6.75 -6.48 3.79
N ASP A 79 -6.76 -5.99 5.01
CA ASP A 79 -7.19 -4.65 5.35
C ASP A 79 -6.02 -3.66 5.12
N TYR A 80 -6.01 -3.03 3.95
CA TYR A 80 -4.95 -2.10 3.57
C TYR A 80 -4.97 -0.80 4.37
N SER A 81 -6.10 -0.41 4.93
CA SER A 81 -6.15 0.74 5.84
C SER A 81 -5.40 0.45 7.14
N LYS A 82 -5.54 -0.78 7.68
CA LYS A 82 -4.76 -1.22 8.83
C LYS A 82 -3.28 -1.41 8.52
N LEU A 83 -2.93 -1.95 7.34
CA LEU A 83 -1.54 -2.05 6.90
C LEU A 83 -0.88 -0.68 6.83
N TYR A 84 -1.56 0.31 6.29
CA TYR A 84 -1.08 1.69 6.24
C TYR A 84 -0.79 2.25 7.65
N GLU A 85 -1.68 2.02 8.61
CA GLU A 85 -1.45 2.45 10.00
C GLU A 85 -0.27 1.69 10.65
N TRP A 86 -0.08 0.40 10.34
CA TRP A 86 1.10 -0.35 10.76
C TRP A 86 2.39 0.25 10.19
N PHE A 87 2.41 0.59 8.88
CA PHE A 87 3.58 1.18 8.25
C PHE A 87 3.93 2.55 8.86
N LYS A 88 2.93 3.37 9.15
CA LYS A 88 3.13 4.64 9.88
C LYS A 88 3.67 4.43 11.29
N LEU A 89 3.20 3.40 11.99
CA LEU A 89 3.74 3.03 13.29
C LEU A 89 5.21 2.63 13.20
N PHE A 90 5.57 1.79 12.23
CA PHE A 90 6.96 1.39 12.00
C PHE A 90 7.86 2.57 11.67
N ASP A 91 7.38 3.53 10.91
CA ASP A 91 8.11 4.76 10.61
C ASP A 91 8.34 5.66 11.83
N LYS A 92 7.48 5.58 12.84
CA LYS A 92 7.71 6.26 14.13
C LYS A 92 8.79 5.58 14.96
N LEU A 93 8.97 4.27 14.77
CA LEU A 93 9.98 3.49 15.49
C LEU A 93 11.36 3.57 14.80
N ASN A 94 11.39 3.41 13.49
CA ASN A 94 12.62 3.48 12.69
C ASN A 94 12.35 3.94 11.25
N ASN A 95 12.38 5.25 11.03
CA ASN A 95 12.18 5.83 9.70
C ASN A 95 13.42 5.78 8.79
N LYS A 96 14.58 5.34 9.30
CA LYS A 96 15.80 5.19 8.51
C LYS A 96 15.86 3.86 7.78
N SER A 97 15.12 2.87 8.25
CA SER A 97 15.10 1.54 7.65
C SER A 97 14.33 1.53 6.33
N ASN A 98 14.94 0.94 5.30
CA ASN A 98 14.27 0.68 4.03
C ASN A 98 13.41 -0.60 4.04
N TYR A 99 13.38 -1.35 5.15
CA TYR A 99 12.69 -2.64 5.21
C TYR A 99 11.18 -2.51 4.99
N ILE A 100 10.52 -1.65 5.74
CA ILE A 100 9.07 -1.48 5.64
C ILE A 100 8.64 -0.83 4.31
N PRO A 101 9.27 0.26 3.81
CA PRO A 101 8.90 0.78 2.50
C PRO A 101 9.20 -0.22 1.36
N SER A 102 10.24 -1.06 1.47
CA SER A 102 10.45 -2.15 0.50
C SER A 102 9.32 -3.18 0.56
N LEU A 103 8.90 -3.57 1.76
CA LEU A 103 7.79 -4.50 1.94
C LEU A 103 6.47 -3.93 1.35
N ALA A 104 6.20 -2.66 1.58
CA ALA A 104 5.05 -1.97 1.01
C ALA A 104 5.12 -1.91 -0.52
N ALA A 105 6.25 -1.44 -1.08
CA ALA A 105 6.42 -1.19 -2.51
C ALA A 105 6.50 -2.46 -3.36
N TYR A 106 7.13 -3.54 -2.86
CA TYR A 106 7.44 -4.72 -3.68
C TYR A 106 6.61 -5.96 -3.34
N TYR A 107 5.97 -6.00 -2.17
CA TYR A 107 5.13 -7.12 -1.78
C TYR A 107 3.65 -6.72 -1.71
N TYR A 108 3.29 -5.76 -0.87
CA TYR A 108 1.89 -5.39 -0.68
C TYR A 108 1.27 -4.65 -1.88
N SER A 109 2.07 -3.97 -2.70
CA SER A 109 1.60 -3.35 -3.94
C SER A 109 1.10 -4.37 -4.99
N MET A 110 1.43 -5.66 -4.82
CA MET A 110 1.03 -6.75 -5.73
C MET A 110 -0.39 -7.27 -5.44
N THR A 111 -1.19 -6.51 -4.74
CA THR A 111 -2.60 -6.85 -4.49
C THR A 111 -3.41 -6.94 -5.77
N GLN A 112 -4.37 -7.89 -5.81
CA GLN A 112 -5.32 -8.02 -6.91
C GLN A 112 -6.42 -6.95 -6.88
N ASN A 113 -6.53 -6.16 -5.80
CA ASN A 113 -7.42 -5.02 -5.72
C ASN A 113 -6.64 -3.72 -5.95
N GLU A 114 -6.62 -3.24 -7.19
CA GLU A 114 -5.86 -2.04 -7.60
C GLU A 114 -6.21 -0.81 -6.75
N LYS A 115 -7.43 -0.72 -6.22
CA LYS A 115 -7.88 0.40 -5.38
C LYS A 115 -7.15 0.46 -4.04
N ASP A 116 -6.71 -0.67 -3.51
CA ASP A 116 -6.00 -0.72 -2.22
C ASP A 116 -4.57 -0.19 -2.33
N VAL A 117 -4.03 -0.12 -3.55
CA VAL A 117 -2.68 0.41 -3.80
C VAL A 117 -2.54 1.88 -3.37
N ILE A 118 -3.65 2.63 -3.28
CA ILE A 118 -3.61 4.02 -2.78
C ILE A 118 -3.02 4.13 -1.37
N TYR A 119 -3.26 3.14 -0.50
CA TYR A 119 -2.69 3.12 0.85
C TYR A 119 -1.16 2.97 0.81
N ILE A 120 -0.66 2.16 -0.15
CA ILE A 120 0.78 1.98 -0.36
C ILE A 120 1.41 3.27 -0.91
N ILE A 121 0.79 3.88 -1.92
CA ILE A 121 1.25 5.14 -2.51
C ILE A 121 1.35 6.23 -1.44
N ASN A 122 0.28 6.42 -0.65
CA ASN A 122 0.25 7.42 0.42
C ASN A 122 1.36 7.18 1.45
N TYR A 123 1.54 5.93 1.88
CA TYR A 123 2.61 5.59 2.80
C TYR A 123 4.01 5.91 2.25
N LEU A 124 4.29 5.52 1.00
CA LEU A 124 5.60 5.76 0.39
C LEU A 124 5.91 7.26 0.24
N VAL A 125 4.89 8.06 -0.13
CA VAL A 125 5.02 9.52 -0.20
C VAL A 125 5.30 10.11 1.19
N GLU A 126 4.52 9.74 2.22
CA GLU A 126 4.71 10.21 3.59
C GLU A 126 6.07 9.79 4.16
N HIS A 127 6.53 8.58 3.82
CA HIS A 127 7.86 8.11 4.21
C HIS A 127 8.96 8.94 3.57
N ALA A 128 8.82 9.25 2.26
CA ALA A 128 9.78 10.08 1.53
C ALA A 128 9.77 11.54 2.01
N ASP A 129 8.59 12.10 2.33
CA ASP A 129 8.44 13.48 2.83
C ASP A 129 9.24 13.76 4.12
N LYS A 130 9.64 12.71 4.88
CA LYS A 130 10.44 12.87 6.10
C LYS A 130 11.90 13.25 5.86
N ASN A 131 12.46 12.82 4.74
CA ASN A 131 13.81 13.21 4.29
C ASN A 131 13.88 13.07 2.76
N PRO A 132 13.32 14.05 2.01
CA PRO A 132 13.10 13.93 0.58
C PRO A 132 14.35 13.61 -0.24
N SER A 133 15.49 14.25 0.08
CA SER A 133 16.74 14.07 -0.66
C SER A 133 17.39 12.69 -0.47
N GLU A 134 17.23 12.08 0.70
CA GLU A 134 17.75 10.71 0.94
C GLU A 134 16.77 9.63 0.49
N LYS A 135 15.48 9.96 0.48
CA LYS A 135 14.39 9.01 0.26
C LYS A 135 13.67 9.19 -1.08
N TRP A 136 14.27 9.93 -2.01
CA TRP A 136 13.71 10.20 -3.33
C TRP A 136 13.27 8.93 -4.08
N TRP A 137 13.92 7.79 -3.81
CA TRP A 137 13.57 6.50 -4.41
C TRP A 137 12.12 6.09 -4.13
N TRP A 138 11.60 6.42 -2.96
CA TRP A 138 10.23 6.06 -2.58
C TRP A 138 9.18 6.93 -3.28
N TYR A 139 9.52 8.18 -3.64
CA TYR A 139 8.68 8.94 -4.57
C TYR A 139 8.61 8.29 -5.94
N TYR A 140 9.73 7.79 -6.46
CA TYR A 140 9.75 7.07 -7.73
C TYR A 140 8.87 5.81 -7.69
N GLN A 141 8.95 5.02 -6.63
CA GLN A 141 8.09 3.85 -6.46
C GLN A 141 6.61 4.24 -6.35
N ALA A 142 6.27 5.25 -5.55
CA ALA A 142 4.90 5.75 -5.41
C ALA A 142 4.33 6.28 -6.73
N MET A 143 5.11 7.07 -7.48
CA MET A 143 4.78 7.58 -8.80
C MET A 143 4.48 6.44 -9.78
N THR A 144 5.35 5.42 -9.80
CA THR A 144 5.20 4.25 -10.68
C THR A 144 3.92 3.48 -10.36
N LEU A 145 3.61 3.28 -9.07
CA LEU A 145 2.37 2.65 -8.64
C LEU A 145 1.14 3.49 -9.00
N ALA A 146 1.21 4.81 -8.82
CA ALA A 146 0.11 5.71 -9.17
C ALA A 146 -0.19 5.67 -10.68
N ASN A 147 0.85 5.69 -11.53
CA ASN A 147 0.70 5.68 -12.98
C ASN A 147 0.26 4.32 -13.52
N ASN A 148 0.90 3.23 -13.08
CA ASN A 148 0.78 1.94 -13.76
C ASN A 148 -0.27 1.01 -13.14
N VAL A 149 -0.48 1.11 -11.82
CA VAL A 149 -1.39 0.20 -11.09
C VAL A 149 -2.68 0.91 -10.71
N TYR A 150 -2.58 2.02 -9.98
CA TYR A 150 -3.75 2.79 -9.55
C TYR A 150 -4.39 3.59 -10.70
N LYS A 151 -3.59 3.90 -11.75
CA LYS A 151 -4.01 4.58 -12.98
C LYS A 151 -4.56 5.99 -12.76
N ASP A 152 -3.99 6.69 -11.78
CA ASP A 152 -4.26 8.11 -11.52
C ASP A 152 -3.07 8.94 -12.00
N ASN A 153 -3.23 9.49 -13.20
CA ASN A 153 -2.18 10.26 -13.86
C ASN A 153 -1.91 11.60 -13.16
N GLU A 154 -2.92 12.22 -12.58
CA GLU A 154 -2.74 13.50 -11.86
C GLU A 154 -1.94 13.28 -10.58
N LEU A 155 -2.28 12.22 -9.84
CA LEU A 155 -1.51 11.80 -8.68
C LEU A 155 -0.07 11.47 -9.06
N ALA A 156 0.14 10.70 -10.14
CA ALA A 156 1.48 10.36 -10.64
C ALA A 156 2.30 11.61 -10.97
N ILE A 157 1.73 12.59 -11.67
CA ILE A 157 2.37 13.87 -11.98
C ILE A 157 2.71 14.66 -10.70
N SER A 158 1.79 14.69 -9.73
CA SER A 158 2.04 15.38 -8.46
C SER A 158 3.23 14.80 -7.71
N ILE A 159 3.35 13.47 -7.70
CA ILE A 159 4.48 12.76 -7.09
C ILE A 159 5.77 12.94 -7.91
N ALA A 160 5.69 12.96 -9.25
CA ALA A 160 6.83 13.21 -10.12
C ALA A 160 7.42 14.62 -9.91
N LYS A 161 6.59 15.62 -9.59
CA LYS A 161 7.06 16.95 -9.18
C LYS A 161 7.88 16.88 -7.90
N LYS A 162 7.37 16.19 -6.87
CA LYS A 162 8.12 15.96 -5.64
C LYS A 162 9.44 15.22 -5.89
N LEU A 163 9.43 14.19 -6.75
CA LEU A 163 10.64 13.45 -7.12
C LEU A 163 11.67 14.37 -7.77
N LYS A 164 11.28 15.17 -8.77
CA LYS A 164 12.16 16.13 -9.45
C LYS A 164 12.79 17.10 -8.46
N ASP A 165 11.95 17.72 -7.60
CA ASP A 165 12.37 18.76 -6.67
C ASP A 165 13.21 18.23 -5.49
N SER A 166 13.11 16.93 -5.19
CA SER A 166 13.81 16.28 -4.07
C SER A 166 15.04 15.49 -4.48
N SER A 167 15.24 15.25 -5.78
CA SER A 167 16.37 14.47 -6.28
C SER A 167 17.68 15.20 -6.01
N PRO A 168 18.63 14.60 -5.26
CA PRO A 168 19.92 15.21 -5.01
C PRO A 168 20.75 15.29 -6.31
N GLU A 169 21.78 16.13 -6.33
CA GLU A 169 22.65 16.34 -7.52
C GLU A 169 23.26 15.05 -8.05
N ASN A 170 23.58 14.11 -7.19
CA ASN A 170 24.13 12.81 -7.56
C ASN A 170 23.06 11.77 -7.96
N ALA A 171 21.79 12.13 -7.93
CA ALA A 171 20.73 11.24 -8.42
C ALA A 171 20.80 11.10 -9.95
N PRO A 172 20.39 9.94 -10.51
CA PRO A 172 20.36 9.76 -11.93
C PRO A 172 19.48 10.81 -12.62
N LEU A 173 19.92 11.35 -13.74
CA LEU A 173 19.22 12.42 -14.48
C LEU A 173 17.76 12.08 -14.80
N TRP A 174 17.46 10.81 -15.05
CA TRP A 174 16.10 10.39 -15.35
C TRP A 174 15.09 10.70 -14.22
N THR A 175 15.52 10.86 -12.98
CA THR A 175 14.62 11.22 -11.86
C THR A 175 13.95 12.58 -12.09
N LYS A 176 14.70 13.54 -12.65
CA LYS A 176 14.19 14.85 -13.04
C LYS A 176 13.36 14.79 -14.33
N GLN A 177 13.67 13.84 -15.24
CA GLN A 177 12.99 13.67 -16.52
C GLN A 177 11.62 13.00 -16.42
N MET A 178 11.36 12.21 -15.37
CA MET A 178 10.10 11.46 -15.20
C MET A 178 8.86 12.36 -15.28
N LEU A 179 8.93 13.57 -14.73
CA LEU A 179 7.84 14.53 -14.82
C LEU A 179 7.51 14.90 -16.28
N ALA A 180 8.54 15.18 -17.09
CA ALA A 180 8.33 15.53 -18.50
C ALA A 180 7.73 14.36 -19.29
N ILE A 181 8.18 13.12 -19.00
CA ILE A 181 7.65 11.91 -19.65
C ILE A 181 6.16 11.73 -19.33
N LEU A 182 5.75 11.90 -18.07
CA LEU A 182 4.35 11.77 -17.68
C LEU A 182 3.48 12.86 -18.30
N LEU A 183 3.97 14.11 -18.34
CA LEU A 183 3.26 15.22 -18.98
C LEU A 183 3.08 14.99 -20.49
N ALA A 184 4.14 14.55 -21.17
CA ALA A 184 4.09 14.23 -22.60
C ALA A 184 3.10 13.10 -22.91
N ASN A 185 3.07 12.05 -22.10
CA ASN A 185 2.11 10.94 -22.21
C ASN A 185 0.65 11.39 -22.08
N GLN A 186 0.41 12.52 -21.42
CA GLN A 186 -0.92 13.13 -21.31
C GLN A 186 -1.19 14.20 -22.36
N GLY A 187 -0.30 14.36 -23.34
CA GLY A 187 -0.43 15.39 -24.38
C GLY A 187 -0.10 16.80 -23.92
N GLN A 188 0.41 17.00 -22.70
CA GLN A 188 0.83 18.29 -22.16
C GLN A 188 2.25 18.66 -22.65
N ASN A 189 2.42 18.66 -23.97
CA ASN A 189 3.75 18.77 -24.60
C ASN A 189 4.47 20.10 -24.29
N CYS A 190 3.73 21.22 -24.19
CA CYS A 190 4.34 22.52 -23.87
C CYS A 190 4.94 22.53 -22.45
N GLU A 191 4.25 21.90 -21.49
CA GLU A 191 4.76 21.79 -20.12
C GLU A 191 5.93 20.81 -20.03
N ALA A 192 5.83 19.68 -20.74
CA ALA A 192 6.92 18.71 -20.84
C ALA A 192 8.21 19.35 -21.38
N LEU A 193 8.11 20.14 -22.47
CA LEU A 193 9.25 20.88 -23.03
C LEU A 193 9.81 21.86 -22.00
N ARG A 194 8.97 22.62 -21.29
CA ARG A 194 9.45 23.55 -20.26
C ARG A 194 10.24 22.85 -19.16
N VAL A 195 9.80 21.65 -18.74
CA VAL A 195 10.53 20.84 -17.75
C VAL A 195 11.89 20.41 -18.30
N ILE A 196 11.95 19.93 -19.56
CA ILE A 196 13.21 19.48 -20.18
C ILE A 196 14.18 20.65 -20.38
N THR A 197 13.72 21.80 -20.90
CA THR A 197 14.59 22.99 -21.06
C THR A 197 15.13 23.47 -19.71
N GLY A 198 14.30 23.51 -18.66
CA GLY A 198 14.78 23.87 -17.34
C GLY A 198 15.82 22.89 -16.77
N ILE A 199 15.74 21.60 -17.10
CA ILE A 199 16.79 20.64 -16.72
C ILE A 199 18.08 20.91 -17.48
N ILE A 200 18.02 21.21 -18.78
CA ILE A 200 19.22 21.52 -19.59
C ILE A 200 19.92 22.75 -19.02
N ASP A 201 19.18 23.83 -18.74
CA ASP A 201 19.71 25.07 -18.19
C ASP A 201 20.39 24.92 -16.81
N GLU A 202 20.05 23.87 -16.04
CA GLU A 202 20.72 23.53 -14.76
C GLU A 202 22.10 22.86 -14.96
N TYR A 203 22.37 22.31 -16.14
CA TYR A 203 23.61 21.54 -16.41
C TYR A 203 24.58 22.25 -17.37
N ASP A 204 24.18 23.39 -17.96
CA ASP A 204 25.05 24.28 -18.74
C ASP A 204 25.72 25.34 -17.85
#